data_94c7514ba6b1d67f340f7a128b3ab881
#
_entry.id   94c7514ba6b1d67f340f7a128b3ab881
#
_cell.length_a   1.000
_cell.length_b   1.000
_cell.length_c   1.000
_cell.angle_alpha   90.00
_cell.angle_beta   90.00
_cell.angle_gamma   90.00
#
_symmetry.space_group_name_H-M   'P 1'
#
loop_
_entity.id
_entity.type
_entity.pdbx_description
1 polymer ?
#
loop_
_entity_poly.entity_id
_entity_poly.type
_entity_poly.pdbx_seq_one_letter_code
_entity_poly.pdbx_strand_id
1 'polypeptide(L)'
;MNYRHPFHAGNFADVFKHIILTRIIFYLCRKEAPFRIIDTHAGEGCYDLGSEESQRTCEWRLGIGRLLESLSEDLSTEPLLSSYLACVGVSHNPTTLGSISLGSYPGSPQIALKMMRQQDRAIFCELRPDAAIKLKRECKLDVRVKALQIDGYSALKAFVPPKERRGLVLIDPPFEDKDEFKNLFSSFEEAYKKWQSGIYAMWYPCQTNDHEQNFYKAFSQKEIKKSLRLTLSIGGLSHGLRHSGMIIVNPPYTLEDEARAFLPILAKKLSQGRDAGWSVDWLMRE
;
A
#
# COMPACT_ATOMS: atom_id res chain seq x y z
N MET A 1 16.20 -6.44 12.86
CA MET A 1 14.84 -6.04 12.41
C MET A 1 13.86 -6.43 13.50
N ASN A 2 13.31 -5.43 14.20
CA ASN A 2 12.37 -5.59 15.31
C ASN A 2 10.91 -5.36 14.87
N TYR A 3 10.72 -4.70 13.72
CA TYR A 3 9.38 -4.42 13.18
C TYR A 3 8.61 -5.71 12.89
N ARG A 4 7.38 -5.76 13.39
CA ARG A 4 6.44 -6.85 13.16
C ARG A 4 5.09 -6.26 12.75
N HIS A 5 4.77 -6.41 11.48
CA HIS A 5 3.56 -5.84 10.90
C HIS A 5 2.24 -6.29 11.57
N PRO A 6 2.09 -7.50 12.15
CA PRO A 6 0.89 -7.88 12.90
C PRO A 6 0.44 -6.90 13.97
N PHE A 7 1.36 -6.14 14.59
CA PHE A 7 1.01 -5.09 15.55
C PHE A 7 0.28 -3.89 14.91
N HIS A 8 0.47 -3.67 13.60
CA HIS A 8 0.04 -2.48 12.88
C HIS A 8 -0.98 -2.75 11.78
N ALA A 9 -1.22 -4.04 11.47
CA ALA A 9 -2.07 -4.47 10.36
C ALA A 9 -3.47 -3.85 10.45
N GLY A 10 -3.92 -3.28 9.35
CA GLY A 10 -5.23 -2.62 9.26
C GLY A 10 -5.31 -1.22 9.88
N ASN A 11 -4.19 -0.61 10.28
CA ASN A 11 -4.18 0.78 10.71
C ASN A 11 -4.49 1.76 9.55
N PHE A 12 -4.56 3.05 9.84
CA PHE A 12 -4.90 4.06 8.83
C PHE A 12 -3.91 4.09 7.65
N ALA A 13 -2.63 3.80 7.89
CA ALA A 13 -1.60 3.81 6.85
C ALA A 13 -1.77 2.61 5.90
N ASP A 14 -2.13 1.45 6.42
CA ASP A 14 -2.52 0.29 5.61
C ASP A 14 -3.77 0.58 4.79
N VAL A 15 -4.81 1.16 5.39
CA VAL A 15 -6.03 1.55 4.67
C VAL A 15 -5.69 2.48 3.51
N PHE A 16 -4.90 3.52 3.76
CA PHE A 16 -4.47 4.49 2.75
C PHE A 16 -3.67 3.82 1.62
N LYS A 17 -2.63 3.08 1.96
CA LYS A 17 -1.77 2.34 1.02
C LYS A 17 -2.57 1.36 0.16
N HIS A 18 -3.45 0.58 0.79
CA HIS A 18 -4.20 -0.47 0.11
C HIS A 18 -5.31 0.07 -0.80
N ILE A 19 -5.93 1.20 -0.46
CA ILE A 19 -6.84 1.87 -1.38
C ILE A 19 -6.08 2.31 -2.65
N ILE A 20 -4.93 2.96 -2.51
CA ILE A 20 -4.11 3.36 -3.66
C ILE A 20 -3.67 2.14 -4.47
N LEU A 21 -3.22 1.07 -3.81
CA LEU A 21 -2.87 -0.20 -4.45
C LEU A 21 -4.04 -0.74 -5.31
N THR A 22 -5.24 -0.78 -4.75
CA THR A 22 -6.42 -1.27 -5.49
C THR A 22 -6.75 -0.39 -6.70
N ARG A 23 -6.58 0.94 -6.60
CA ARG A 23 -6.80 1.84 -7.74
C ARG A 23 -5.79 1.61 -8.87
N ILE A 24 -4.52 1.41 -8.52
CA ILE A 24 -3.47 1.09 -9.51
C ILE A 24 -3.75 -0.25 -10.19
N ILE A 25 -4.08 -1.31 -9.42
CA ILE A 25 -4.39 -2.63 -9.98
C ILE A 25 -5.65 -2.56 -10.85
N PHE A 26 -6.70 -1.87 -10.41
CA PHE A 26 -7.91 -1.67 -11.19
C PHE A 26 -7.61 -1.03 -12.56
N TYR A 27 -6.77 0.01 -12.58
CA TYR A 27 -6.32 0.62 -13.83
C TYR A 27 -5.52 -0.36 -14.71
N LEU A 28 -4.62 -1.15 -14.11
CA LEU A 28 -3.87 -2.16 -14.84
C LEU A 28 -4.79 -3.23 -15.47
N CYS A 29 -5.89 -3.58 -14.82
CA CYS A 29 -6.88 -4.52 -15.35
C CYS A 29 -7.68 -4.00 -16.54
N ARG A 30 -7.69 -2.69 -16.84
CA ARG A 30 -8.45 -2.11 -17.96
C ARG A 30 -7.93 -2.54 -19.34
N LYS A 31 -6.67 -2.99 -19.45
CA LYS A 31 -6.08 -3.50 -20.69
C LYS A 31 -5.97 -5.01 -20.64
N GLU A 32 -6.24 -5.69 -21.75
CA GLU A 32 -6.13 -7.15 -21.90
C GLU A 32 -4.71 -7.66 -21.64
N ALA A 33 -3.68 -6.92 -22.03
CA ALA A 33 -2.29 -7.30 -21.85
C ALA A 33 -1.97 -7.61 -20.37
N PRO A 34 -1.25 -8.72 -20.09
CA PRO A 34 -0.87 -9.10 -18.74
C PRO A 34 0.04 -8.05 -18.08
N PHE A 35 0.03 -8.05 -16.76
CA PHE A 35 0.93 -7.25 -15.95
C PHE A 35 1.57 -8.08 -14.84
N ARG A 36 2.63 -7.52 -14.25
CA ARG A 36 3.27 -8.09 -13.06
C ARG A 36 3.24 -7.13 -11.90
N ILE A 37 2.92 -7.67 -10.71
CA ILE A 37 3.12 -6.99 -9.44
C ILE A 37 4.40 -7.52 -8.80
N ILE A 38 5.26 -6.60 -8.33
CA ILE A 38 6.43 -6.92 -7.52
C ILE A 38 6.22 -6.19 -6.20
N ASP A 39 6.00 -6.93 -5.13
CA ASP A 39 5.88 -6.40 -3.77
C ASP A 39 7.16 -6.75 -3.01
N THR A 40 7.92 -5.74 -2.67
CA THR A 40 9.28 -5.90 -2.13
C THR A 40 9.29 -6.20 -0.63
N HIS A 41 8.21 -5.85 0.09
CA HIS A 41 8.09 -6.00 1.54
C HIS A 41 6.70 -6.53 1.87
N ALA A 42 6.42 -7.76 1.44
CA ALA A 42 5.08 -8.31 1.35
C ALA A 42 4.48 -8.74 2.70
N GLY A 43 5.28 -8.82 3.76
CA GLY A 43 4.83 -9.27 5.07
C GLY A 43 4.31 -10.71 5.08
N GLU A 44 3.35 -10.99 5.94
CA GLU A 44 2.77 -12.33 6.10
C GLU A 44 1.64 -12.64 5.08
N GLY A 45 1.18 -11.63 4.35
CA GLY A 45 0.11 -11.71 3.36
C GLY A 45 -1.29 -11.55 3.94
N CYS A 46 -1.59 -12.16 5.08
CA CYS A 46 -2.86 -12.03 5.80
C CYS A 46 -2.59 -11.97 7.30
N TYR A 47 -3.35 -11.16 8.03
CA TYR A 47 -3.14 -10.89 9.45
C TYR A 47 -4.39 -11.21 10.26
N ASP A 48 -4.25 -12.08 11.26
CA ASP A 48 -5.30 -12.39 12.24
C ASP A 48 -5.46 -11.20 13.20
N LEU A 49 -6.61 -10.54 13.14
CA LEU A 49 -6.92 -9.41 14.03
C LEU A 49 -7.25 -9.85 15.45
N GLY A 50 -7.50 -11.15 15.67
CA GLY A 50 -7.64 -11.78 17.00
C GLY A 50 -6.31 -12.15 17.66
N SER A 51 -5.18 -12.08 16.92
CA SER A 51 -3.86 -12.42 17.46
C SER A 51 -3.44 -11.53 18.62
N GLU A 52 -2.55 -12.04 19.48
CA GLU A 52 -2.02 -11.28 20.63
C GLU A 52 -1.37 -9.97 20.19
N GLU A 53 -0.58 -10.01 19.13
CA GLU A 53 0.07 -8.82 18.57
C GLU A 53 -0.96 -7.76 18.15
N SER A 54 -1.97 -8.13 17.38
CA SER A 54 -3.00 -7.21 16.88
C SER A 54 -3.88 -6.66 18.00
N GLN A 55 -4.21 -7.48 18.99
CA GLN A 55 -5.02 -7.07 20.15
C GLN A 55 -4.23 -6.20 21.15
N ARG A 56 -2.91 -6.31 21.17
CA ARG A 56 -2.06 -5.49 22.04
C ARG A 56 -2.05 -4.02 21.65
N THR A 57 -2.07 -3.69 20.37
CA THR A 57 -2.07 -2.31 19.87
C THR A 57 -3.46 -1.82 19.49
N CYS A 58 -4.32 -2.72 19.01
CA CYS A 58 -5.65 -2.43 18.50
C CYS A 58 -5.69 -1.31 17.42
N GLU A 59 -4.58 -1.06 16.71
CA GLU A 59 -4.51 0.00 15.70
C GLU A 59 -5.54 -0.17 14.58
N TRP A 60 -5.89 -1.42 14.24
CA TRP A 60 -6.92 -1.72 13.25
C TRP A 60 -8.29 -1.12 13.58
N ARG A 61 -8.62 -0.97 14.87
CA ARG A 61 -9.90 -0.37 15.28
C ARG A 61 -10.01 1.08 14.86
N LEU A 62 -8.90 1.83 14.92
CA LEU A 62 -8.81 3.22 14.49
C LEU A 62 -8.51 3.39 13.00
N GLY A 63 -8.18 2.29 12.32
CA GLY A 63 -7.98 2.19 10.88
C GLY A 63 -9.20 1.62 10.18
N ILE A 64 -9.08 0.36 9.74
CA ILE A 64 -10.16 -0.32 8.98
C ILE A 64 -11.46 -0.42 9.78
N GLY A 65 -11.41 -0.69 11.09
CA GLY A 65 -12.60 -0.74 11.95
C GLY A 65 -13.39 0.56 11.86
N ARG A 66 -12.71 1.69 12.12
CA ARG A 66 -13.34 3.03 12.06
C ARG A 66 -13.86 3.39 10.66
N LEU A 67 -13.14 3.02 9.61
CA LEU A 67 -13.61 3.22 8.25
C LEU A 67 -14.93 2.48 8.02
N LEU A 68 -15.01 1.20 8.39
CA LEU A 68 -16.21 0.38 8.21
C LEU A 68 -17.40 0.88 9.02
N GLU A 69 -17.20 1.25 10.28
CA GLU A 69 -18.23 1.86 11.11
C GLU A 69 -18.81 3.12 10.45
N SER A 70 -17.94 3.97 9.91
CA SER A 70 -18.34 5.23 9.28
C SER A 70 -19.00 5.07 7.90
N LEU A 71 -18.85 3.90 7.25
CA LEU A 71 -19.49 3.58 5.96
C LEU A 71 -20.78 2.80 6.12
N SER A 72 -21.14 2.36 7.34
CA SER A 72 -22.35 1.55 7.61
C SER A 72 -23.65 2.22 7.16
N GLU A 73 -23.67 3.55 7.05
CA GLU A 73 -24.84 4.33 6.68
C GLU A 73 -25.04 4.44 5.16
N ASP A 74 -23.98 4.37 4.33
CA ASP A 74 -24.12 4.44 2.87
C ASP A 74 -22.85 3.95 2.12
N LEU A 75 -22.74 2.64 1.93
CA LEU A 75 -21.66 2.03 1.13
C LEU A 75 -21.76 2.35 -0.37
N SER A 76 -22.94 2.76 -0.84
CA SER A 76 -23.17 3.05 -2.27
C SER A 76 -22.55 4.35 -2.73
N THR A 77 -22.22 5.25 -1.80
CA THR A 77 -21.71 6.60 -2.11
C THR A 77 -20.22 6.65 -2.44
N GLU A 78 -19.46 5.55 -2.23
CA GLU A 78 -18.00 5.57 -2.34
C GLU A 78 -17.45 4.57 -3.38
N PRO A 79 -17.77 4.74 -4.67
CA PRO A 79 -17.40 3.78 -5.71
C PRO A 79 -15.87 3.60 -5.84
N LEU A 80 -15.06 4.61 -5.46
CA LEU A 80 -13.61 4.53 -5.50
C LEU A 80 -13.03 3.61 -4.42
N LEU A 81 -13.77 3.36 -3.33
CA LEU A 81 -13.37 2.45 -2.25
C LEU A 81 -13.88 1.02 -2.45
N SER A 82 -14.81 0.79 -3.39
CA SER A 82 -15.51 -0.48 -3.57
C SER A 82 -14.56 -1.67 -3.77
N SER A 83 -13.54 -1.52 -4.60
CA SER A 83 -12.54 -2.58 -4.84
C SER A 83 -11.77 -2.97 -3.58
N TYR A 84 -11.39 -1.97 -2.78
CA TYR A 84 -10.71 -2.19 -1.50
C TYR A 84 -11.64 -2.87 -0.49
N LEU A 85 -12.87 -2.38 -0.35
CA LEU A 85 -13.86 -2.94 0.57
C LEU A 85 -14.18 -4.40 0.22
N ALA A 86 -14.33 -4.72 -1.06
CA ALA A 86 -14.49 -6.10 -1.53
C ALA A 86 -13.28 -6.99 -1.16
N CYS A 87 -12.05 -6.45 -1.26
CA CYS A 87 -10.84 -7.18 -0.83
C CYS A 87 -10.82 -7.46 0.67
N VAL A 88 -11.31 -6.55 1.49
CA VAL A 88 -11.40 -6.70 2.95
C VAL A 88 -12.54 -7.65 3.38
N GLY A 89 -13.44 -8.01 2.45
CA GLY A 89 -14.54 -8.95 2.71
C GLY A 89 -15.87 -8.28 3.03
N VAL A 90 -15.98 -6.98 2.77
CA VAL A 90 -17.26 -6.24 2.88
C VAL A 90 -18.04 -6.43 1.58
N SER A 91 -19.16 -7.16 1.63
CA SER A 91 -20.07 -7.30 0.50
C SER A 91 -21.16 -6.23 0.54
N HIS A 92 -21.60 -5.80 -0.65
CA HIS A 92 -22.68 -4.81 -0.83
C HIS A 92 -24.09 -5.30 -0.38
N ASN A 93 -24.18 -6.31 0.49
CA ASN A 93 -25.47 -6.82 0.92
C ASN A 93 -25.96 -6.04 2.16
N PRO A 94 -26.93 -5.13 2.02
CA PRO A 94 -27.37 -4.24 3.11
C PRO A 94 -28.00 -4.98 4.30
N THR A 95 -28.31 -6.27 4.16
CA THR A 95 -28.94 -7.07 5.22
C THR A 95 -27.95 -7.63 6.24
N THR A 96 -26.63 -7.52 6.02
CA THR A 96 -25.58 -8.09 6.89
C THR A 96 -24.74 -7.04 7.64
N LEU A 97 -25.11 -5.76 7.55
CA LEU A 97 -24.36 -4.64 8.16
C LEU A 97 -24.43 -4.55 9.69
N GLY A 98 -25.14 -5.43 10.36
CA GLY A 98 -25.33 -5.38 11.82
C GLY A 98 -24.14 -5.75 12.69
N SER A 99 -23.10 -6.43 12.16
CA SER A 99 -21.84 -6.69 12.85
C SER A 99 -20.78 -7.18 11.86
N ILE A 100 -19.98 -6.26 11.33
CA ILE A 100 -18.79 -6.64 10.54
C ILE A 100 -17.74 -7.16 11.53
N SER A 101 -17.70 -8.46 11.72
CA SER A 101 -16.63 -9.12 12.46
C SER A 101 -15.45 -9.33 11.51
N LEU A 102 -14.48 -8.44 11.56
CA LEU A 102 -13.20 -8.63 10.88
C LEU A 102 -12.38 -9.64 11.68
N GLY A 103 -12.37 -10.91 11.30
CA GLY A 103 -11.48 -11.91 11.87
C GLY A 103 -10.04 -11.74 11.38
N SER A 104 -9.85 -11.24 10.16
CA SER A 104 -8.53 -11.05 9.55
C SER A 104 -8.47 -9.81 8.66
N TYR A 105 -7.26 -9.30 8.43
CA TYR A 105 -7.00 -8.20 7.53
C TYR A 105 -6.07 -8.65 6.38
N PRO A 106 -6.46 -8.44 5.10
CA PRO A 106 -5.62 -8.77 3.96
C PRO A 106 -4.47 -7.77 3.82
N GLY A 107 -3.24 -8.26 3.78
CA GLY A 107 -2.10 -7.46 3.35
C GLY A 107 -2.10 -7.23 1.83
N SER A 108 -1.12 -6.45 1.36
CA SER A 108 -0.93 -6.17 -0.08
C SER A 108 -0.90 -7.43 -0.97
N PRO A 109 -0.30 -8.59 -0.56
CA PRO A 109 -0.36 -9.81 -1.36
C PRO A 109 -1.78 -10.34 -1.56
N GLN A 110 -2.59 -10.42 -0.51
CA GLN A 110 -3.95 -10.93 -0.61
C GLN A 110 -4.85 -10.00 -1.42
N ILE A 111 -4.65 -8.68 -1.29
CA ILE A 111 -5.34 -7.68 -2.11
C ILE A 111 -4.97 -7.88 -3.59
N ALA A 112 -3.68 -8.02 -3.89
CA ALA A 112 -3.21 -8.28 -5.24
C ALA A 112 -3.82 -9.56 -5.83
N LEU A 113 -3.78 -10.67 -5.08
CA LEU A 113 -4.34 -11.96 -5.50
C LEU A 113 -5.82 -11.90 -5.84
N LYS A 114 -6.62 -11.18 -5.03
CA LYS A 114 -8.07 -11.02 -5.25
C LYS A 114 -8.40 -10.20 -6.50
N MET A 115 -7.50 -9.32 -6.92
CA MET A 115 -7.72 -8.43 -8.07
C MET A 115 -7.06 -8.89 -9.37
N MET A 116 -6.01 -9.72 -9.29
CA MET A 116 -5.28 -10.23 -10.45
C MET A 116 -6.11 -11.21 -11.27
N ARG A 117 -6.00 -11.09 -12.60
CA ARG A 117 -6.62 -11.99 -13.56
C ARG A 117 -5.73 -13.24 -13.80
N GLN A 118 -6.21 -14.23 -14.49
CA GLN A 118 -5.50 -15.48 -14.78
C GLN A 118 -4.14 -15.28 -15.48
N GLN A 119 -4.05 -14.31 -16.39
CA GLN A 119 -2.85 -14.01 -17.15
C GLN A 119 -1.83 -13.16 -16.37
N ASP A 120 -2.22 -12.51 -15.30
CA ASP A 120 -1.35 -11.64 -14.52
C ASP A 120 -0.41 -12.45 -13.59
N ARG A 121 0.68 -11.87 -13.17
CA ARG A 121 1.69 -12.54 -12.33
C ARG A 121 2.11 -11.64 -11.19
N ALA A 122 2.55 -12.25 -10.07
CA ALA A 122 3.14 -11.53 -8.96
C ALA A 122 4.41 -12.18 -8.42
N ILE A 123 5.27 -11.36 -7.85
CA ILE A 123 6.40 -11.76 -7.03
C ILE A 123 6.27 -11.01 -5.70
N PHE A 124 6.16 -11.77 -4.61
CA PHE A 124 6.08 -11.25 -3.26
C PHE A 124 7.36 -11.59 -2.52
N CYS A 125 8.03 -10.59 -1.99
CA CYS A 125 9.31 -10.71 -1.31
C CYS A 125 9.15 -10.37 0.17
N GLU A 126 9.71 -11.19 1.03
CA GLU A 126 9.73 -10.98 2.47
C GLU A 126 11.06 -11.46 3.01
N LEU A 127 11.73 -10.59 3.78
CA LEU A 127 13.06 -10.90 4.31
C LEU A 127 12.99 -11.80 5.55
N ARG A 128 12.02 -11.55 6.43
CA ARG A 128 11.90 -12.25 7.69
C ARG A 128 11.46 -13.71 7.48
N PRO A 129 12.21 -14.70 8.01
CA PRO A 129 11.89 -16.12 7.78
C PRO A 129 10.51 -16.53 8.26
N ASP A 130 10.09 -16.06 9.45
CA ASP A 130 8.78 -16.36 10.03
C ASP A 130 7.61 -15.83 9.18
N ALA A 131 7.70 -14.58 8.73
CA ALA A 131 6.73 -13.95 7.85
C ALA A 131 6.73 -14.59 6.46
N ALA A 132 7.91 -14.89 5.89
CA ALA A 132 8.04 -15.53 4.60
C ALA A 132 7.43 -16.95 4.56
N ILE A 133 7.50 -17.71 5.66
CA ILE A 133 6.84 -19.01 5.78
C ILE A 133 5.31 -18.84 5.72
N LYS A 134 4.76 -17.87 6.44
CA LYS A 134 3.31 -17.57 6.40
C LYS A 134 2.89 -17.10 5.02
N LEU A 135 3.63 -16.16 4.42
CA LEU A 135 3.38 -15.68 3.06
C LEU A 135 3.36 -16.81 2.03
N LYS A 136 4.34 -17.72 2.08
CA LYS A 136 4.38 -18.89 1.19
C LYS A 136 3.16 -19.80 1.37
N ARG A 137 2.69 -19.98 2.61
CA ARG A 137 1.49 -20.77 2.90
C ARG A 137 0.24 -20.11 2.31
N GLU A 138 0.09 -18.80 2.47
CA GLU A 138 -1.03 -18.02 1.92
C GLU A 138 -1.08 -18.05 0.38
N CYS A 139 0.09 -18.16 -0.28
CA CYS A 139 0.22 -18.15 -1.74
C CYS A 139 0.30 -19.55 -2.37
N LYS A 140 0.35 -20.64 -1.56
CA LYS A 140 0.75 -21.99 -1.99
C LYS A 140 -0.06 -22.54 -3.19
N LEU A 141 -1.33 -22.22 -3.26
CA LEU A 141 -2.23 -22.76 -4.29
C LEU A 141 -2.36 -21.87 -5.53
N ASP A 142 -1.74 -20.69 -5.52
CA ASP A 142 -1.87 -19.74 -6.62
C ASP A 142 -0.66 -19.78 -7.56
N VAL A 143 -0.86 -20.41 -8.72
CA VAL A 143 0.17 -20.58 -9.75
C VAL A 143 0.64 -19.25 -10.38
N ARG A 144 -0.10 -18.17 -10.18
CA ARG A 144 0.25 -16.82 -10.69
C ARG A 144 1.37 -16.18 -9.90
N VAL A 145 1.71 -16.71 -8.71
CA VAL A 145 2.55 -16.04 -7.71
C VAL A 145 3.83 -16.80 -7.40
N LYS A 146 4.89 -16.03 -7.13
CA LYS A 146 6.11 -16.51 -6.49
C LYS A 146 6.31 -15.75 -5.18
N ALA A 147 6.19 -16.44 -4.04
CA ALA A 147 6.54 -15.92 -2.73
C ALA A 147 7.98 -16.33 -2.38
N LEU A 148 8.85 -15.35 -2.17
CA LEU A 148 10.28 -15.53 -2.01
C LEU A 148 10.76 -14.95 -0.68
N GLN A 149 11.61 -15.72 0.01
CA GLN A 149 12.36 -15.17 1.13
C GLN A 149 13.63 -14.51 0.60
N ILE A 150 13.57 -13.19 0.43
CA ILE A 150 14.65 -12.39 -0.16
C ILE A 150 14.52 -10.95 0.33
N ASP A 151 15.64 -10.24 0.43
CA ASP A 151 15.66 -8.81 0.67
C ASP A 151 14.97 -8.04 -0.47
N GLY A 152 14.08 -7.11 -0.12
CA GLY A 152 13.25 -6.37 -1.08
C GLY A 152 14.04 -5.52 -2.06
N TYR A 153 15.13 -4.91 -1.62
CA TYR A 153 15.98 -4.10 -2.49
C TYR A 153 16.80 -4.96 -3.46
N SER A 154 17.25 -6.13 -3.01
CA SER A 154 17.88 -7.14 -3.89
C SER A 154 16.89 -7.67 -4.91
N ALA A 155 15.62 -7.83 -4.53
CA ALA A 155 14.54 -8.25 -5.43
C ALA A 155 14.28 -7.24 -6.56
N LEU A 156 14.36 -5.93 -6.29
CA LEU A 156 14.27 -4.89 -7.32
C LEU A 156 15.35 -5.09 -8.40
N LYS A 157 16.57 -5.35 -7.99
CA LYS A 157 17.70 -5.58 -8.93
C LYS A 157 17.50 -6.82 -9.80
N ALA A 158 16.88 -7.87 -9.23
CA ALA A 158 16.72 -9.17 -9.87
C ALA A 158 15.48 -9.25 -10.79
N PHE A 159 14.37 -8.59 -10.41
CA PHE A 159 13.07 -8.80 -11.06
C PHE A 159 12.60 -7.64 -11.92
N VAL A 160 13.30 -6.51 -11.93
CA VAL A 160 13.00 -5.35 -12.79
C VAL A 160 14.00 -5.32 -13.97
N PRO A 161 13.52 -5.19 -15.22
CA PRO A 161 12.14 -5.14 -15.67
C PRO A 161 11.47 -6.53 -15.70
N PRO A 162 10.14 -6.61 -15.44
CA PRO A 162 9.41 -7.87 -15.56
C PRO A 162 9.23 -8.28 -17.03
N LYS A 163 8.99 -9.59 -17.25
CA LYS A 163 8.76 -10.14 -18.61
C LYS A 163 7.58 -9.49 -19.31
N GLU A 164 6.53 -9.17 -18.58
CA GLU A 164 5.31 -8.53 -19.07
C GLU A 164 5.53 -7.09 -19.53
N ARG A 165 6.64 -6.47 -19.15
CA ARG A 165 6.99 -5.07 -19.42
C ARG A 165 5.89 -4.07 -19.06
N ARG A 166 4.96 -4.48 -18.24
CA ARG A 166 3.83 -3.73 -17.70
C ARG A 166 3.56 -4.20 -16.28
N GLY A 167 3.34 -3.27 -15.34
CA GLY A 167 3.08 -3.67 -13.96
C GLY A 167 3.37 -2.60 -12.92
N LEU A 168 3.38 -3.05 -11.68
CA LEU A 168 3.55 -2.27 -10.48
C LEU A 168 4.68 -2.84 -9.62
N VAL A 169 5.52 -1.98 -9.11
CA VAL A 169 6.43 -2.26 -7.99
C VAL A 169 5.90 -1.53 -6.77
N LEU A 170 5.54 -2.29 -5.73
CA LEU A 170 5.19 -1.75 -4.41
C LEU A 170 6.42 -1.86 -3.50
N ILE A 171 6.81 -0.75 -2.87
CA ILE A 171 7.97 -0.65 -1.99
C ILE A 171 7.51 -0.06 -0.66
N ASP A 172 7.49 -0.87 0.39
CA ASP A 172 6.94 -0.54 1.70
C ASP A 172 7.86 -1.02 2.83
N PRO A 173 9.07 -0.44 2.95
CA PRO A 173 10.05 -0.88 3.93
C PRO A 173 9.64 -0.49 5.36
N PRO A 174 10.20 -1.16 6.39
CA PRO A 174 9.79 -0.97 7.79
C PRO A 174 10.26 0.34 8.43
N PHE A 175 11.09 1.15 7.78
CA PHE A 175 11.63 2.41 8.30
C PHE A 175 12.27 2.31 9.70
N GLU A 176 12.97 1.21 9.97
CA GLU A 176 13.77 1.03 11.19
C GLU A 176 15.17 1.63 11.09
N ASP A 177 15.71 1.73 9.88
CA ASP A 177 17.03 2.29 9.61
C ASP A 177 16.93 3.81 9.42
N LYS A 178 17.92 4.54 9.95
CA LYS A 178 18.03 6.00 9.75
C LYS A 178 18.26 6.37 8.28
N ASP A 179 18.91 5.49 7.53
CA ASP A 179 19.19 5.67 6.11
C ASP A 179 18.09 5.10 5.19
N GLU A 180 16.92 4.68 5.73
CA GLU A 180 15.88 4.01 4.95
C GLU A 180 15.39 4.84 3.75
N PHE A 181 15.19 6.14 3.92
CA PHE A 181 14.84 7.03 2.80
C PHE A 181 15.89 7.02 1.68
N LYS A 182 17.17 6.98 2.04
CA LYS A 182 18.29 6.92 1.08
C LYS A 182 18.35 5.56 0.39
N ASN A 183 18.19 4.46 1.16
CA ASN A 183 18.18 3.10 0.65
C ASN A 183 17.01 2.88 -0.30
N LEU A 184 15.81 3.34 0.07
CA LEU A 184 14.61 3.33 -0.75
C LEU A 184 14.83 4.05 -2.08
N PHE A 185 15.31 5.32 -2.03
CA PHE A 185 15.50 6.10 -3.23
C PHE A 185 16.58 5.51 -4.15
N SER A 186 17.74 5.09 -3.61
CA SER A 186 18.82 4.55 -4.41
C SER A 186 18.41 3.24 -5.11
N SER A 187 17.71 2.37 -4.40
CA SER A 187 17.23 1.10 -4.95
C SER A 187 16.14 1.31 -6.00
N PHE A 188 15.23 2.27 -5.75
CA PHE A 188 14.25 2.69 -6.74
C PHE A 188 14.93 3.29 -7.99
N GLU A 189 15.90 4.21 -7.84
CA GLU A 189 16.60 4.85 -8.96
C GLU A 189 17.29 3.80 -9.86
N GLU A 190 17.97 2.80 -9.27
CA GLU A 190 18.57 1.69 -10.02
C GLU A 190 17.53 0.89 -10.82
N ALA A 191 16.37 0.60 -10.21
CA ALA A 191 15.29 -0.11 -10.88
C ALA A 191 14.65 0.75 -11.98
N TYR A 192 14.42 2.03 -11.71
CA TYR A 192 13.84 2.98 -12.66
C TYR A 192 14.72 3.14 -13.91
N LYS A 193 16.05 3.20 -13.77
CA LYS A 193 16.97 3.22 -14.92
C LYS A 193 16.79 2.02 -15.85
N LYS A 194 16.42 0.85 -15.31
CA LYS A 194 16.16 -0.37 -16.09
C LYS A 194 14.75 -0.43 -16.69
N TRP A 195 13.78 0.21 -16.02
CA TRP A 195 12.39 0.14 -16.42
C TRP A 195 11.64 1.45 -16.15
N GLN A 196 11.91 2.45 -16.97
CA GLN A 196 11.36 3.79 -16.84
C GLN A 196 9.84 3.88 -17.04
N SER A 197 9.22 2.88 -17.70
CA SER A 197 7.76 2.84 -17.93
C SER A 197 6.97 2.10 -16.86
N GLY A 198 7.63 1.54 -15.85
CA GLY A 198 6.99 0.86 -14.72
C GLY A 198 6.26 1.82 -13.80
N ILE A 199 5.19 1.35 -13.18
CA ILE A 199 4.56 2.06 -12.06
C ILE A 199 5.31 1.68 -10.78
N TYR A 200 5.81 2.68 -10.06
CA TYR A 200 6.45 2.47 -8.77
C TYR A 200 5.63 3.17 -7.70
N ALA A 201 5.19 2.45 -6.68
CA ALA A 201 4.46 2.98 -5.54
C ALA A 201 5.30 2.77 -4.27
N MET A 202 5.79 3.85 -3.70
CA MET A 202 6.69 3.86 -2.55
C MET A 202 5.95 4.44 -1.35
N TRP A 203 5.73 3.63 -0.33
CA TRP A 203 5.19 4.07 0.94
C TRP A 203 6.28 4.62 1.85
N TYR A 204 5.94 5.61 2.68
CA TYR A 204 6.83 6.14 3.73
C TYR A 204 6.02 6.79 4.87
N PRO A 205 6.55 6.78 6.12
CA PRO A 205 6.00 7.57 7.22
C PRO A 205 6.40 9.03 7.03
N CYS A 206 5.44 9.97 7.09
CA CYS A 206 5.78 11.39 7.08
C CYS A 206 6.28 11.81 8.46
N GLN A 207 7.50 12.27 8.54
CA GLN A 207 8.22 12.59 9.78
C GLN A 207 8.57 14.08 9.93
N THR A 208 8.33 14.89 8.89
CA THR A 208 8.66 16.33 8.87
C THR A 208 10.12 16.65 9.23
N ASN A 209 11.06 15.80 8.83
CA ASN A 209 12.49 15.93 9.07
C ASN A 209 13.31 16.12 7.78
N ASP A 210 14.61 16.39 7.92
CA ASP A 210 15.52 16.61 6.80
C ASP A 210 15.62 15.37 5.88
N HIS A 211 15.52 14.15 6.40
CA HIS A 211 15.59 12.94 5.61
C HIS A 211 14.43 12.86 4.60
N GLU A 212 13.20 13.16 5.05
CA GLU A 212 12.02 13.22 4.21
C GLU A 212 12.13 14.34 3.16
N GLN A 213 12.60 15.53 3.57
CA GLN A 213 12.78 16.65 2.63
C GLN A 213 13.84 16.34 1.56
N ASN A 214 14.94 15.69 1.95
CA ASN A 214 15.98 15.27 1.01
C ASN A 214 15.47 14.17 0.06
N PHE A 215 14.62 13.26 0.56
CA PHE A 215 13.95 12.25 -0.27
C PHE A 215 13.10 12.92 -1.37
N TYR A 216 12.30 13.94 -1.05
CA TYR A 216 11.53 14.67 -2.07
C TYR A 216 12.41 15.41 -3.07
N LYS A 217 13.45 16.11 -2.58
CA LYS A 217 14.41 16.83 -3.45
C LYS A 217 15.11 15.91 -4.44
N ALA A 218 15.37 14.64 -4.05
CA ALA A 218 16.04 13.68 -4.91
C ALA A 218 15.27 13.41 -6.21
N PHE A 219 13.92 13.43 -6.19
CA PHE A 219 13.10 13.26 -7.41
C PHE A 219 13.33 14.39 -8.42
N SER A 220 13.35 15.63 -7.94
CA SER A 220 13.62 16.80 -8.80
C SER A 220 15.07 16.82 -9.27
N GLN A 221 16.05 16.54 -8.39
CA GLN A 221 17.47 16.54 -8.73
C GLN A 221 17.84 15.46 -9.75
N LYS A 222 17.13 14.33 -9.76
CA LYS A 222 17.33 13.21 -10.69
C LYS A 222 16.34 13.24 -11.87
N GLU A 223 15.56 14.30 -12.00
CA GLU A 223 14.59 14.49 -13.08
C GLU A 223 13.65 13.28 -13.22
N ILE A 224 13.18 12.72 -12.09
CA ILE A 224 12.24 11.61 -12.08
C ILE A 224 10.84 12.14 -12.41
N LYS A 225 10.53 12.19 -13.70
CA LYS A 225 9.26 12.70 -14.20
C LYS A 225 8.06 11.88 -13.75
N LYS A 226 6.89 12.50 -13.80
CA LYS A 226 5.60 11.88 -13.42
C LYS A 226 5.62 11.27 -12.02
N SER A 227 6.13 12.04 -11.06
CA SER A 227 6.19 11.66 -9.64
C SER A 227 5.09 12.37 -8.86
N LEU A 228 4.01 11.64 -8.57
CA LEU A 228 2.84 12.10 -7.81
C LEU A 228 3.02 11.72 -6.34
N ARG A 229 2.92 12.72 -5.44
CA ARG A 229 2.91 12.51 -3.98
C ARG A 229 1.49 12.61 -3.45
N LEU A 230 1.11 11.61 -2.66
CA LEU A 230 -0.15 11.56 -1.93
C LEU A 230 0.18 11.49 -0.44
N THR A 231 -0.51 12.25 0.40
CA THR A 231 -0.36 12.18 1.86
C THR A 231 -1.71 12.14 2.56
N LEU A 232 -1.73 11.49 3.72
CA LEU A 232 -2.87 11.43 4.62
C LEU A 232 -2.41 11.65 6.05
N SER A 233 -3.04 12.59 6.75
CA SER A 233 -2.89 12.83 8.19
C SER A 233 -4.19 12.53 8.90
N ILE A 234 -4.13 11.81 10.00
CA ILE A 234 -5.29 11.53 10.85
C ILE A 234 -5.43 12.52 12.01
N GLY A 235 -4.45 13.43 12.18
CA GLY A 235 -4.45 14.42 13.27
C GLY A 235 -4.26 13.81 14.65
N GLY A 236 -4.43 14.65 15.70
CA GLY A 236 -4.34 14.25 17.10
C GLY A 236 -2.95 14.41 17.71
N LEU A 237 -2.89 14.39 19.05
CA LEU A 237 -1.68 14.66 19.84
C LEU A 237 -0.98 13.42 20.39
N SER A 238 -1.49 12.22 20.16
CA SER A 238 -0.91 10.99 20.71
C SER A 238 0.36 10.56 19.97
N HIS A 239 1.18 9.77 20.67
CA HIS A 239 2.38 9.16 20.07
C HIS A 239 2.04 8.16 18.97
N GLY A 240 3.01 7.86 18.10
CA GLY A 240 2.91 6.90 17.00
C GLY A 240 2.74 7.55 15.62
N LEU A 241 2.54 6.71 14.62
CA LEU A 241 2.37 7.15 13.22
C LEU A 241 1.05 7.91 13.06
N ARG A 242 1.12 9.14 12.52
CA ARG A 242 -0.02 10.03 12.29
C ARG A 242 -0.14 10.51 10.86
N HIS A 243 0.95 10.48 10.16
CA HIS A 243 1.05 10.96 8.80
C HIS A 243 1.68 9.88 7.95
N SER A 244 1.07 9.62 6.81
CA SER A 244 1.48 8.58 5.86
C SER A 244 1.55 9.17 4.47
N GLY A 245 2.59 8.83 3.73
CA GLY A 245 2.78 9.27 2.36
C GLY A 245 3.01 8.12 1.39
N MET A 246 2.66 8.37 0.14
CA MET A 246 3.06 7.54 -0.99
C MET A 246 3.55 8.41 -2.13
N ILE A 247 4.67 8.05 -2.74
CA ILE A 247 5.10 8.60 -4.03
C ILE A 247 4.83 7.56 -5.09
N ILE A 248 4.08 7.95 -6.12
CA ILE A 248 3.77 7.10 -7.26
C ILE A 248 4.43 7.68 -8.50
N VAL A 249 5.41 6.92 -9.05
CA VAL A 249 6.06 7.26 -10.32
C VAL A 249 5.31 6.57 -11.45
N ASN A 250 5.05 7.28 -12.53
CA ASN A 250 4.18 6.90 -13.64
C ASN A 250 2.77 6.49 -13.17
N PRO A 251 2.08 7.30 -12.36
CA PRO A 251 0.76 6.96 -11.88
C PRO A 251 -0.21 6.70 -13.05
N PRO A 252 -1.25 5.88 -12.85
CA PRO A 252 -2.41 5.89 -13.73
C PRO A 252 -2.89 7.33 -13.95
N TYR A 253 -3.25 7.68 -15.19
CA TYR A 253 -3.68 9.05 -15.51
C TYR A 253 -4.93 9.48 -14.73
N THR A 254 -5.72 8.53 -14.23
CA THR A 254 -6.91 8.80 -13.40
C THR A 254 -6.59 8.98 -11.92
N LEU A 255 -5.38 8.60 -11.48
CA LEU A 255 -5.08 8.48 -10.04
C LEU A 255 -5.07 9.83 -9.32
N GLU A 256 -4.65 10.92 -9.97
CA GLU A 256 -4.67 12.26 -9.37
C GLU A 256 -6.10 12.67 -9.00
N ASP A 257 -7.03 12.57 -9.97
CA ASP A 257 -8.43 12.94 -9.77
C ASP A 257 -9.13 12.00 -8.77
N GLU A 258 -8.87 10.69 -8.89
CA GLU A 258 -9.37 9.71 -7.93
C GLU A 258 -8.88 10.01 -6.51
N ALA A 259 -7.59 10.34 -6.34
CA ALA A 259 -7.01 10.67 -5.03
C ALA A 259 -7.63 11.94 -4.44
N ARG A 260 -7.83 12.98 -5.26
CA ARG A 260 -8.53 14.21 -4.83
C ARG A 260 -9.98 13.97 -4.43
N ALA A 261 -10.60 12.92 -4.94
CA ALA A 261 -11.96 12.54 -4.55
C ALA A 261 -12.00 11.69 -3.26
N PHE A 262 -11.14 10.66 -3.11
CA PHE A 262 -11.25 9.77 -1.96
C PHE A 262 -10.45 10.22 -0.72
N LEU A 263 -9.34 10.97 -0.87
CA LEU A 263 -8.54 11.39 0.28
C LEU A 263 -9.28 12.30 1.27
N PRO A 264 -10.10 13.27 0.85
CA PRO A 264 -10.93 14.04 1.79
C PRO A 264 -11.84 13.16 2.64
N ILE A 265 -12.40 12.11 2.02
CA ILE A 265 -13.28 11.14 2.68
C ILE A 265 -12.50 10.36 3.73
N LEU A 266 -11.30 9.86 3.37
CA LEU A 266 -10.43 9.15 4.31
C LEU A 266 -9.98 10.05 5.46
N ALA A 267 -9.55 11.29 5.16
CA ALA A 267 -9.14 12.24 6.17
C ALA A 267 -10.26 12.52 7.18
N LYS A 268 -11.49 12.67 6.71
CA LYS A 268 -12.67 12.87 7.56
C LYS A 268 -13.01 11.61 8.37
N LYS A 269 -13.08 10.44 7.71
CA LYS A 269 -13.54 9.20 8.33
C LYS A 269 -12.51 8.59 9.29
N LEU A 270 -11.21 8.76 9.02
CA LEU A 270 -10.11 8.26 9.86
C LEU A 270 -9.58 9.31 10.85
N SER A 271 -10.13 10.51 10.87
CA SER A 271 -9.68 11.59 11.74
C SER A 271 -9.68 11.19 13.22
N GLN A 272 -8.58 11.48 13.90
CA GLN A 272 -8.40 11.31 15.34
C GLN A 272 -8.13 12.64 16.06
N GLY A 273 -8.27 13.77 15.35
CA GLY A 273 -8.04 15.10 15.92
C GLY A 273 -8.20 16.22 14.91
N ARG A 274 -8.00 17.46 15.35
CA ARG A 274 -8.27 18.66 14.55
C ARG A 274 -7.38 18.83 13.32
N ASP A 275 -6.15 18.25 13.35
CA ASP A 275 -5.15 18.45 12.30
C ASP A 275 -5.16 17.31 11.26
N ALA A 276 -6.31 16.61 11.11
CA ALA A 276 -6.49 15.65 10.04
C ALA A 276 -6.52 16.37 8.68
N GLY A 277 -5.83 15.81 7.70
CA GLY A 277 -5.70 16.44 6.39
C GLY A 277 -5.13 15.50 5.34
N TRP A 278 -5.00 16.02 4.14
CA TRP A 278 -4.48 15.27 3.00
C TRP A 278 -3.81 16.21 2.00
N SER A 279 -2.94 15.66 1.14
CA SER A 279 -2.44 16.39 -0.02
C SER A 279 -2.28 15.50 -1.25
N VAL A 280 -2.32 16.14 -2.43
CA VAL A 280 -2.04 15.56 -3.74
C VAL A 280 -1.18 16.55 -4.50
N ASP A 281 0.10 16.24 -4.64
CA ASP A 281 1.11 17.14 -5.17
C ASP A 281 2.00 16.43 -6.19
N TRP A 282 2.42 17.12 -7.23
CA TRP A 282 3.46 16.64 -8.13
C TRP A 282 4.84 17.08 -7.60
N LEU A 283 5.71 16.12 -7.32
CA LEU A 283 7.13 16.41 -7.08
C LEU A 283 7.82 16.80 -8.39
N MET A 284 7.44 16.15 -9.49
CA MET A 284 7.81 16.48 -10.85
C MET A 284 6.72 16.00 -11.82
N ARG A 285 6.21 16.85 -12.67
CA ARG A 285 5.07 16.51 -13.55
C ARG A 285 5.55 15.98 -14.90
N GLU A 286 6.41 16.74 -15.63
CA GLU A 286 6.99 16.40 -16.95
C GLU A 286 8.48 16.78 -17.03
#